data_a142a3790b601c3fb7e49ff813466a40
#
_entry.id   a142a3790b601c3fb7e49ff813466a40
#
_cell.length_a   1.000
_cell.length_b   1.000
_cell.length_c   1.000
_cell.angle_alpha   90.00
_cell.angle_beta   90.00
_cell.angle_gamma   90.00
#
_symmetry.space_group_name_H-M   'P 1'
#
loop_
_entity.id
_entity.type
_entity.pdbx_description
1 polymer ?
#
loop_
_entity_poly.entity_id
_entity_poly.type
_entity_poly.pdbx_seq_one_letter_code
_entity_poly.pdbx_strand_id
1 'polypeptide(L)'
;MEEVLPTPRLVTAPVYASINHAELGRLLHKYGYDAERIDDDGRPAWRTLTSPRFTAFPQSPFRSQPGEFESVFLYAYLFGTPAISATVIRNLQWKTVFAHLIMHKSGHVAATHSIQLTGGVSERFVREQLWTWMRDLERVLDEVRKQHRKAAGSTLH
;
A
#
# COMPACT_ATOMS: atom_id res chain seq x y z
N MET A 1 -8.24 16.22 -52.60
CA MET A 1 -7.35 15.26 -51.85
C MET A 1 -7.88 15.19 -50.43
N GLU A 2 -8.50 14.09 -50.10
CA GLU A 2 -8.91 13.83 -48.73
C GLU A 2 -7.66 13.38 -47.95
N GLU A 3 -7.25 14.16 -46.97
CA GLU A 3 -6.18 13.82 -46.04
C GLU A 3 -6.67 12.74 -45.10
N VAL A 4 -6.30 11.49 -45.39
CA VAL A 4 -6.59 10.35 -44.51
C VAL A 4 -5.78 10.54 -43.24
N LEU A 5 -6.43 11.02 -42.17
CA LEU A 5 -5.82 11.08 -40.85
C LEU A 5 -5.41 9.66 -40.41
N PRO A 6 -4.17 9.46 -39.93
CA PRO A 6 -3.73 8.15 -39.47
C PRO A 6 -4.62 7.70 -38.32
N THR A 7 -5.20 6.51 -38.48
CA THR A 7 -5.94 5.85 -37.37
C THR A 7 -5.06 5.76 -36.15
N PRO A 8 -5.47 6.29 -34.98
CA PRO A 8 -4.68 6.18 -33.77
C PRO A 8 -4.44 4.70 -33.47
N ARG A 9 -3.18 4.28 -33.43
CA ARG A 9 -2.81 2.97 -32.94
C ARG A 9 -3.23 2.93 -31.46
N LEU A 10 -4.23 2.12 -31.15
CA LEU A 10 -4.55 1.73 -29.79
C LEU A 10 -3.31 1.01 -29.22
N VAL A 11 -2.48 1.74 -28.48
CA VAL A 11 -1.46 1.14 -27.64
C VAL A 11 -2.24 0.49 -26.50
N THR A 12 -2.43 -0.82 -26.59
CA THR A 12 -2.99 -1.61 -25.48
C THR A 12 -2.01 -1.53 -24.32
N ALA A 13 -2.32 -0.71 -23.31
CA ALA A 13 -1.58 -0.69 -22.06
C ALA A 13 -1.65 -2.08 -21.42
N PRO A 14 -0.56 -2.57 -20.75
CA PRO A 14 -0.60 -3.85 -20.05
C PRO A 14 -1.76 -3.87 -19.06
N VAL A 15 -2.54 -4.96 -19.07
CA VAL A 15 -3.66 -5.19 -18.16
C VAL A 15 -3.30 -6.34 -17.24
N TYR A 16 -3.41 -6.11 -15.94
CA TYR A 16 -3.21 -7.11 -14.90
C TYR A 16 -4.57 -7.59 -14.39
N ALA A 17 -4.93 -8.82 -14.69
CA ALA A 17 -6.08 -9.50 -14.07
C ALA A 17 -5.63 -10.37 -12.88
N SER A 18 -4.35 -10.67 -12.82
CA SER A 18 -3.66 -11.39 -11.76
C SER A 18 -2.21 -10.90 -11.68
N ILE A 19 -1.53 -11.26 -10.60
CA ILE A 19 -0.12 -10.96 -10.39
C ILE A 19 0.54 -12.15 -9.69
N ASN A 20 1.75 -12.51 -10.10
CA ASN A 20 2.58 -13.43 -9.34
C ASN A 20 3.57 -12.69 -8.44
N HIS A 21 4.23 -13.44 -7.57
CA HIS A 21 5.16 -12.87 -6.61
C HIS A 21 6.33 -12.13 -7.28
N ALA A 22 6.90 -12.66 -8.36
CA ALA A 22 8.02 -12.05 -9.07
C ALA A 22 7.62 -10.73 -9.77
N GLU A 23 6.43 -10.70 -10.37
CA GLU A 23 5.90 -9.48 -10.99
C GLU A 23 5.62 -8.38 -9.99
N LEU A 24 5.08 -8.72 -8.81
CA LEU A 24 4.87 -7.76 -7.74
C LEU A 24 6.19 -7.11 -7.33
N GLY A 25 7.24 -7.90 -7.13
CA GLY A 25 8.58 -7.39 -6.82
C GLY A 25 9.13 -6.50 -7.93
N ARG A 26 8.97 -6.90 -9.19
CA ARG A 26 9.38 -6.11 -10.35
C ARG A 26 8.66 -4.77 -10.41
N LEU A 27 7.36 -4.73 -10.15
CA LEU A 27 6.58 -3.49 -10.13
C LEU A 27 7.02 -2.57 -8.98
N LEU A 28 7.22 -3.09 -7.79
CA LEU A 28 7.72 -2.30 -6.66
C LEU A 28 9.06 -1.64 -6.99
N HIS A 29 10.02 -2.39 -7.50
CA HIS A 29 11.32 -1.84 -7.91
C HIS A 29 11.19 -0.82 -9.07
N LYS A 30 10.36 -1.11 -10.06
CA LYS A 30 10.09 -0.20 -11.17
C LYS A 30 9.54 1.16 -10.71
N TYR A 31 8.73 1.16 -9.66
CA TYR A 31 8.17 2.40 -9.10
C TYR A 31 9.07 3.08 -8.06
N GLY A 32 10.28 2.58 -7.88
CA GLY A 32 11.29 3.18 -7.01
C GLY A 32 11.24 2.73 -5.56
N TYR A 33 10.45 1.69 -5.24
CA TYR A 33 10.47 1.10 -3.91
C TYR A 33 11.65 0.14 -3.79
N ASP A 34 12.53 0.40 -2.83
CA ASP A 34 13.54 -0.57 -2.44
C ASP A 34 12.88 -1.63 -1.55
N ALA A 35 12.77 -2.85 -2.06
CA ALA A 35 12.02 -3.92 -1.43
C ALA A 35 12.80 -5.24 -1.46
N GLU A 36 12.70 -5.98 -0.37
CA GLU A 36 13.27 -7.32 -0.23
C GLU A 36 12.18 -8.38 -0.16
N ARG A 37 12.49 -9.56 -0.71
CA ARG A 37 11.65 -10.72 -0.55
C ARG A 37 11.74 -11.25 0.88
N ILE A 38 10.60 -11.50 1.50
CA ILE A 38 10.51 -12.11 2.82
C ILE A 38 9.57 -13.32 2.78
N ASP A 39 9.69 -14.18 3.78
CA ASP A 39 8.69 -15.19 4.11
C ASP A 39 8.07 -14.80 5.45
N ASP A 40 6.78 -14.50 5.44
CA ASP A 40 6.01 -14.15 6.61
C ASP A 40 5.08 -15.30 6.98
N ASP A 41 5.55 -16.16 7.84
CA ASP A 41 4.84 -17.36 8.32
C ASP A 41 4.35 -18.26 7.17
N GLY A 42 5.29 -18.62 6.26
CA GLY A 42 5.01 -19.45 5.08
C GLY A 42 4.36 -18.72 3.92
N ARG A 43 4.16 -17.39 4.03
CA ARG A 43 3.61 -16.57 2.94
C ARG A 43 4.68 -15.70 2.33
N PRO A 44 5.04 -15.92 1.06
CA PRO A 44 5.99 -15.05 0.36
C PRO A 44 5.41 -13.64 0.23
N ALA A 45 6.24 -12.64 0.54
CA ALA A 45 5.86 -11.24 0.49
C ALA A 45 7.06 -10.37 0.10
N TRP A 46 6.79 -9.10 -0.14
CA TRP A 46 7.79 -8.07 -0.37
C TRP A 46 7.70 -7.01 0.72
N ARG A 47 8.80 -6.70 1.36
CA ARG A 47 8.90 -5.67 2.39
C ARG A 47 9.75 -4.51 1.90
N THR A 48 9.23 -3.29 1.97
CA THR A 48 10.00 -2.10 1.64
C THR A 48 11.02 -1.78 2.73
N LEU A 49 12.19 -1.27 2.33
CA LEU A 49 13.32 -1.01 3.24
C LEU A 49 13.37 0.45 3.71
N THR A 50 12.81 1.36 2.92
CA THR A 50 12.76 2.80 3.24
C THR A 50 11.48 3.19 3.93
N SER A 51 11.54 4.16 4.84
CA SER A 51 10.35 4.68 5.53
C SER A 51 9.49 5.56 4.58
N PRO A 52 8.16 5.47 4.62
CA PRO A 52 7.35 4.54 5.43
C PRO A 52 7.47 3.09 4.96
N ARG A 53 7.73 2.18 5.87
CA ARG A 53 7.85 0.75 5.54
C ARG A 53 6.49 0.08 5.47
N PHE A 54 6.30 -0.75 4.47
CA PHE A 54 5.14 -1.61 4.36
C PHE A 54 5.50 -2.98 3.77
N THR A 55 4.62 -3.94 3.93
CA THR A 55 4.72 -5.26 3.33
C THR A 55 3.60 -5.44 2.32
N ALA A 56 3.92 -5.97 1.15
CA ALA A 56 2.99 -6.29 0.08
C ALA A 56 2.87 -7.82 -0.07
N PHE A 57 1.66 -8.33 0.11
CA PHE A 57 1.34 -9.76 0.02
C PHE A 57 0.48 -10.02 -1.22
N PRO A 58 0.88 -10.89 -2.15
CA PRO A 58 -0.07 -11.44 -3.10
C PRO A 58 -1.17 -12.20 -2.34
N GLN A 59 -2.42 -11.92 -2.63
CA GLN A 59 -3.58 -12.54 -1.98
C GLN A 59 -4.63 -12.99 -3.00
N SER A 60 -5.58 -13.80 -2.51
CA SER A 60 -6.67 -14.34 -3.32
C SER A 60 -6.13 -15.17 -4.48
N PRO A 61 -5.67 -16.41 -4.22
CA PRO A 61 -5.13 -17.29 -5.27
C PRO A 61 -6.12 -17.44 -6.43
N PHE A 62 -5.61 -17.29 -7.65
CA PHE A 62 -6.40 -17.47 -8.86
C PHE A 62 -6.52 -18.97 -9.15
N ARG A 63 -7.73 -19.52 -9.05
CA ARG A 63 -7.97 -20.96 -9.08
C ARG A 63 -7.50 -21.67 -10.35
N SER A 64 -7.54 -20.97 -11.48
CA SER A 64 -7.15 -21.52 -12.78
C SER A 64 -5.66 -21.41 -13.10
N GLN A 65 -4.89 -20.66 -12.32
CA GLN A 65 -3.46 -20.40 -12.56
C GLN A 65 -2.69 -20.46 -11.23
N PRO A 66 -2.10 -21.60 -10.87
CA PRO A 66 -1.28 -21.73 -9.66
C PRO A 66 -0.15 -20.70 -9.62
N GLY A 67 0.03 -20.06 -8.47
CA GLY A 67 1.04 -19.00 -8.29
C GLY A 67 0.62 -17.61 -8.74
N GLU A 68 -0.57 -17.46 -9.32
CA GLU A 68 -1.20 -16.20 -9.66
C GLU A 68 -2.22 -15.78 -8.59
N PHE A 69 -2.35 -14.47 -8.38
CA PHE A 69 -3.19 -13.88 -7.33
C PHE A 69 -4.03 -12.74 -7.90
N GLU A 70 -5.26 -12.61 -7.44
CA GLU A 70 -6.21 -11.58 -7.92
C GLU A 70 -6.15 -10.28 -7.12
N SER A 71 -5.37 -10.23 -6.07
CA SER A 71 -5.20 -9.01 -5.27
C SER A 71 -3.83 -8.91 -4.62
N VAL A 72 -3.48 -7.70 -4.22
CA VAL A 72 -2.29 -7.40 -3.42
C VAL A 72 -2.75 -6.75 -2.12
N PHE A 73 -2.41 -7.35 -0.99
CA PHE A 73 -2.68 -6.79 0.33
C PHE A 73 -1.46 -6.01 0.82
N LEU A 74 -1.68 -4.78 1.20
CA LEU A 74 -0.66 -3.89 1.75
C LEU A 74 -0.86 -3.76 3.26
N TYR A 75 0.21 -3.91 4.00
CA TYR A 75 0.22 -3.83 5.45
C TYR A 75 1.40 -2.98 5.94
N ALA A 76 1.13 -2.00 6.77
CA ALA A 76 2.16 -1.22 7.45
C ALA A 76 1.93 -1.28 8.95
N TYR A 77 2.94 -1.73 9.68
CA TYR A 77 2.95 -1.66 11.14
C TYR A 77 3.50 -0.29 11.55
N LEU A 78 2.61 0.53 12.06
CA LEU A 78 2.98 1.86 12.55
C LEU A 78 3.28 1.72 14.03
N PHE A 79 4.56 1.74 14.39
CA PHE A 79 4.99 1.74 15.77
C PHE A 79 4.43 2.98 16.47
N GLY A 80 3.23 2.84 17.02
CA GLY A 80 2.64 3.82 17.90
C GLY A 80 3.23 3.63 19.29
N THR A 81 3.59 4.70 19.96
CA THR A 81 3.67 4.66 21.39
C THR A 81 2.26 4.57 21.98
N PRO A 82 2.12 4.04 23.20
CA PRO A 82 0.81 3.87 23.87
C PRO A 82 0.00 5.18 24.06
N ALA A 83 0.48 6.33 23.61
CA ALA A 83 -0.12 7.65 23.81
C ALA A 83 -1.13 8.08 22.72
N ILE A 84 -1.36 7.27 21.66
CA ILE A 84 -2.31 7.64 20.60
C ILE A 84 -3.70 7.17 20.98
N SER A 85 -4.63 8.11 21.17
CA SER A 85 -6.01 7.79 21.52
C SER A 85 -6.80 7.27 20.33
N ALA A 86 -7.85 6.47 20.62
CA ALA A 86 -8.80 6.01 19.61
C ALA A 86 -9.46 7.18 18.84
N THR A 87 -9.66 8.32 19.50
CA THR A 87 -10.21 9.53 18.87
C THR A 87 -9.26 10.07 17.80
N VAL A 88 -7.96 10.14 18.06
CA VAL A 88 -6.96 10.58 17.08
C VAL A 88 -6.95 9.64 15.88
N ILE A 89 -6.97 8.34 16.10
CA ILE A 89 -7.02 7.35 15.00
C ILE A 89 -8.28 7.51 14.16
N ARG A 90 -9.44 7.71 14.79
CA ARG A 90 -10.70 7.96 14.08
C ARG A 90 -10.62 9.21 13.22
N ASN A 91 -10.05 10.28 13.75
CA ASN A 91 -9.88 11.53 13.00
C ASN A 91 -8.90 11.36 11.83
N LEU A 92 -7.82 10.60 12.02
CA LEU A 92 -6.87 10.28 10.96
C LEU A 92 -7.51 9.44 9.85
N GLN A 93 -8.40 8.52 10.18
CA GLN A 93 -9.10 7.69 9.20
C GLN A 93 -9.89 8.53 8.18
N TRP A 94 -10.45 9.64 8.58
CA TRP A 94 -11.13 10.57 7.67
C TRP A 94 -10.18 11.34 6.72
N LYS A 95 -8.89 11.37 7.04
CA LYS A 95 -7.86 12.07 6.25
C LYS A 95 -7.13 11.14 5.29
N THR A 96 -7.28 9.83 5.43
CA THR A 96 -6.69 8.84 4.52
C THR A 96 -7.64 8.52 3.39
N VAL A 97 -7.09 8.21 2.22
CA VAL A 97 -7.88 7.81 1.03
C VAL A 97 -8.03 6.30 0.97
N PHE A 98 -6.94 5.56 1.10
CA PHE A 98 -6.90 4.11 0.96
C PHE A 98 -6.51 3.39 2.25
N ALA A 99 -5.67 4.00 3.09
CA ALA A 99 -5.21 3.33 4.29
C ALA A 99 -6.35 3.15 5.30
N HIS A 100 -6.66 1.91 5.60
CA HIS A 100 -7.56 1.56 6.70
C HIS A 100 -6.73 1.37 7.96
N LEU A 101 -7.00 2.19 8.98
CA LEU A 101 -6.25 2.19 10.22
C LEU A 101 -6.90 1.24 11.23
N ILE A 102 -6.08 0.37 11.81
CA ILE A 102 -6.50 -0.62 12.80
C ILE A 102 -5.69 -0.39 14.08
N MET A 103 -6.40 -0.20 15.19
CA MET A 103 -5.78 -0.17 16.52
C MET A 103 -5.85 -1.57 17.16
N HIS A 104 -4.70 -2.13 17.48
CA HIS A 104 -4.61 -3.37 18.23
C HIS A 104 -4.83 -3.13 19.74
N LYS A 105 -5.22 -4.17 20.45
CA LYS A 105 -5.40 -4.12 21.93
C LYS A 105 -4.15 -3.66 22.69
N SER A 106 -2.96 -3.89 22.10
CA SER A 106 -1.68 -3.44 22.64
C SER A 106 -1.42 -1.93 22.49
N GLY A 107 -2.32 -1.17 21.84
CA GLY A 107 -2.15 0.25 21.52
C GLY A 107 -1.36 0.52 20.25
N HIS A 108 -0.88 -0.52 19.54
CA HIS A 108 -0.22 -0.37 18.25
C HIS A 108 -1.23 -0.12 17.14
N VAL A 109 -0.83 0.69 16.18
CA VAL A 109 -1.63 1.01 14.99
C VAL A 109 -1.03 0.34 13.78
N ALA A 110 -1.86 -0.31 12.98
CA ALA A 110 -1.52 -0.80 11.67
C ALA A 110 -2.36 -0.08 10.60
N ALA A 111 -1.82 0.03 9.41
CA ALA A 111 -2.54 0.46 8.23
C ALA A 111 -2.63 -0.69 7.23
N THR A 112 -3.77 -0.84 6.60
CA THR A 112 -4.02 -1.87 5.59
C THR A 112 -4.69 -1.30 4.36
N HIS A 113 -4.43 -1.90 3.21
CA HIS A 113 -5.14 -1.63 1.95
C HIS A 113 -5.08 -2.87 1.06
N SER A 114 -6.10 -3.06 0.23
CA SER A 114 -6.14 -4.15 -0.74
C SER A 114 -6.32 -3.60 -2.15
N ILE A 115 -5.39 -3.93 -3.04
CA ILE A 115 -5.47 -3.60 -4.46
C ILE A 115 -6.12 -4.78 -5.17
N GLN A 116 -7.32 -4.59 -5.70
CA GLN A 116 -8.05 -5.61 -6.44
C GLN A 116 -7.69 -5.55 -7.92
N LEU A 117 -7.38 -6.72 -8.49
CA LEU A 117 -7.02 -6.87 -9.90
C LEU A 117 -8.14 -7.53 -10.70
N THR A 118 -9.18 -8.03 -10.02
CA THR A 118 -10.31 -8.74 -10.63
C THR A 118 -10.94 -7.93 -11.77
N GLY A 119 -11.12 -8.58 -12.91
CA GLY A 119 -11.64 -7.92 -14.11
C GLY A 119 -10.59 -7.21 -14.95
N GLY A 120 -9.36 -7.14 -14.48
CA GLY A 120 -8.25 -6.51 -15.20
C GLY A 120 -8.11 -5.02 -14.89
N VAL A 121 -6.91 -4.61 -14.52
CA VAL A 121 -6.55 -3.22 -14.22
C VAL A 121 -5.27 -2.83 -14.96
N SER A 122 -5.12 -1.56 -15.29
CA SER A 122 -3.89 -1.07 -15.91
C SER A 122 -2.74 -1.01 -14.91
N GLU A 123 -1.51 -1.06 -15.40
CA GLU A 123 -0.31 -0.83 -14.58
C GLU A 123 -0.35 0.56 -13.91
N ARG A 124 -0.86 1.57 -14.63
CA ARG A 124 -1.06 2.92 -14.08
C ARG A 124 -1.97 2.89 -12.84
N PHE A 125 -3.05 2.12 -12.88
CA PHE A 125 -3.95 1.97 -11.73
C PHE A 125 -3.19 1.40 -10.52
N VAL A 126 -2.41 0.33 -10.70
CA VAL A 126 -1.62 -0.27 -9.61
C VAL A 126 -0.62 0.73 -9.03
N ARG A 127 0.07 1.46 -9.89
CA ARG A 127 1.03 2.50 -9.48
C ARG A 127 0.37 3.61 -8.66
N GLU A 128 -0.80 4.10 -9.09
CA GLU A 128 -1.54 5.14 -8.39
C GLU A 128 -2.09 4.66 -7.04
N GLN A 129 -2.49 3.39 -6.94
CA GLN A 129 -2.87 2.76 -5.68
C GLN A 129 -1.70 2.76 -4.67
N LEU A 130 -0.52 2.32 -5.11
CA LEU A 130 0.69 2.33 -4.28
C LEU A 130 1.12 3.75 -3.89
N TRP A 131 1.06 4.69 -4.82
CA TRP A 131 1.44 6.08 -4.55
C TRP A 131 0.50 6.74 -3.53
N THR A 132 -0.80 6.56 -3.66
CA THR A 132 -1.78 7.09 -2.70
C THR A 132 -1.63 6.42 -1.33
N TRP A 133 -1.38 5.11 -1.31
CA TRP A 133 -1.06 4.37 -0.09
C TRP A 133 0.14 4.97 0.65
N MET A 134 1.23 5.23 -0.07
CA MET A 134 2.43 5.86 0.53
C MET A 134 2.14 7.24 1.10
N ARG A 135 1.39 8.05 0.39
CA ARG A 135 0.98 9.38 0.89
C ARG A 135 0.11 9.30 2.15
N ASP A 136 -0.77 8.33 2.21
CA ASP A 136 -1.56 8.07 3.41
C ASP A 136 -0.66 7.69 4.60
N LEU A 137 0.30 6.79 4.38
CA LEU A 137 1.25 6.41 5.43
C LEU A 137 2.10 7.59 5.92
N GLU A 138 2.61 8.41 5.02
CA GLU A 138 3.36 9.63 5.38
C GLU A 138 2.52 10.58 6.22
N ARG A 139 1.27 10.80 5.83
CA ARG A 139 0.33 11.64 6.58
C ARG A 139 0.06 11.11 7.99
N VAL A 140 -0.16 9.81 8.11
CA VAL A 140 -0.39 9.17 9.41
C VAL A 140 0.85 9.27 10.29
N LEU A 141 2.03 8.98 9.76
CA LEU A 141 3.28 9.08 10.50
C LEU A 141 3.59 10.52 10.97
N ASP A 142 3.32 11.50 10.12
CA ASP A 142 3.51 12.91 10.49
C ASP A 142 2.59 13.31 11.64
N GLU A 143 1.35 12.87 11.62
CA GLU A 143 0.40 13.15 12.70
C GLU A 143 0.78 12.43 14.00
N VAL A 144 1.24 11.18 13.91
CA VAL A 144 1.78 10.43 15.06
C VAL A 144 2.96 11.18 15.69
N ARG A 145 3.89 11.66 14.88
CA ARG A 145 5.04 12.46 15.34
C ARG A 145 4.61 13.76 16.03
N LYS A 146 3.58 14.44 15.52
CA LYS A 146 3.00 15.64 16.13
C LYS A 146 2.40 15.35 17.50
N GLN A 147 1.67 14.24 17.64
CA GLN A 147 1.10 13.83 18.92
C GLN A 147 2.19 13.51 19.94
N HIS A 148 3.27 12.85 19.54
CA HIS A 148 4.42 12.59 20.42
C HIS A 148 5.08 13.88 20.91
N ARG A 149 5.27 14.86 20.04
CA ARG A 149 5.85 16.17 20.43
C ARG A 149 4.97 16.92 21.41
N LYS A 150 3.65 16.86 21.26
CA LYS A 150 2.69 17.46 22.20
C LYS A 150 2.76 16.79 23.57
N ALA A 151 2.82 15.45 23.62
CA ALA A 151 2.94 14.70 24.86
C ALA A 151 4.26 15.00 25.60
N ALA A 152 5.39 15.09 24.88
CA ALA A 152 6.69 15.48 25.46
C ALA A 152 6.72 16.92 25.98
N GLY A 153 6.02 17.86 25.32
CA GLY A 153 5.90 19.25 25.78
C GLY A 153 5.02 19.44 27.03
N SER A 154 4.06 18.53 27.27
CA SER A 154 3.17 18.59 28.45
C SER A 154 3.83 18.11 29.74
N THR A 155 4.95 17.40 29.69
CA THR A 155 5.68 16.89 30.86
C THR A 155 6.70 17.84 31.43
N LEU A 156 6.83 19.05 30.86
CA LEU A 156 7.79 20.07 31.27
C LEU A 156 7.18 21.22 32.10
N HIS A 157 5.96 21.03 32.67
CA HIS A 157 5.31 21.98 33.56
C HIS A 157 5.06 21.40 34.93
#